data_28eba7fde09155a0182c9c0ffde2fc70
#
_entry.id   28eba7fde09155a0182c9c0ffde2fc70
#
_cell.length_a   1.000
_cell.length_b   1.000
_cell.length_c   1.000
_cell.angle_alpha   90.00
_cell.angle_beta   90.00
_cell.angle_gamma   90.00
#
_symmetry.space_group_name_H-M   'P 1'
#
loop_
_entity.id
_entity.type
_entity.pdbx_description
1 polymer ?
#
loop_
_entity_poly.entity_id
_entity_poly.type
_entity_poly.pdbx_seq_one_letter_code
_entity_poly.pdbx_strand_id
1 'polypeptide(L)'
;MKLLSAVVPCYNEEGNITDFYVEFIKNESFFKRKDVELELWYIDDGSKDGSVGEIKSLIEKDKRVHLLSFSRNFGKEAAIYAGLEVAKGDYVVFLDADLQDPPALLPEMFGYLEQGYDSVATRRVNRKGE
;
A
#
# COMPACT_ATOMS: atom_id res chain seq x y z
N MET A 1 12.14 -15.56 -7.92
CA MET A 1 10.95 -14.70 -7.95
C MET A 1 11.15 -13.52 -7.04
N LYS A 2 10.76 -12.35 -7.50
CA LYS A 2 10.88 -11.14 -6.71
C LYS A 2 9.58 -10.84 -6.01
N LEU A 3 9.64 -10.01 -4.96
CA LEU A 3 8.46 -9.60 -4.20
C LEU A 3 8.36 -8.08 -4.21
N LEU A 4 7.18 -7.57 -4.50
CA LEU A 4 6.89 -6.14 -4.41
C LEU A 4 5.99 -5.90 -3.21
N SER A 5 6.43 -5.05 -2.29
CA SER A 5 5.66 -4.68 -1.11
C SER A 5 5.00 -3.33 -1.35
N ALA A 6 3.68 -3.29 -1.30
CA ALA A 6 2.94 -2.03 -1.35
C ALA A 6 2.64 -1.64 0.10
N VAL A 7 3.08 -0.46 0.50
CA VAL A 7 2.86 0.05 1.85
C VAL A 7 1.83 1.16 1.78
N VAL A 8 0.74 0.99 2.53
CA VAL A 8 -0.40 1.88 2.46
C VAL A 8 -0.72 2.42 3.85
N PRO A 9 -0.19 3.58 4.20
CA PRO A 9 -0.57 4.22 5.46
C PRO A 9 -2.04 4.60 5.41
N CYS A 10 -2.76 4.39 6.49
CA CYS A 10 -4.17 4.75 6.53
C CYS A 10 -4.56 5.25 7.91
N TYR A 11 -5.56 6.13 7.93
CA TYR A 11 -6.10 6.66 9.16
C TYR A 11 -7.56 7.04 8.89
N ASN A 12 -8.47 6.32 9.55
CA ASN A 12 -9.91 6.54 9.37
C ASN A 12 -10.33 6.49 7.90
N GLU A 13 -9.94 5.40 7.25
CA GLU A 13 -10.23 5.18 5.85
C GLU A 13 -11.29 4.10 5.63
N GLU A 14 -12.18 3.94 6.58
CA GLU A 14 -13.26 2.94 6.45
C GLU A 14 -14.00 3.14 5.13
N GLY A 15 -14.23 2.04 4.43
CA GLY A 15 -14.84 2.10 3.10
C GLY A 15 -13.81 2.13 1.98
N ASN A 16 -12.72 2.87 2.18
CA ASN A 16 -11.67 2.96 1.15
C ASN A 16 -10.73 1.77 1.18
N ILE A 17 -10.63 1.10 2.32
CA ILE A 17 -9.72 -0.03 2.49
C ILE A 17 -10.02 -1.15 1.47
N THR A 18 -11.27 -1.57 1.41
CA THR A 18 -11.66 -2.65 0.50
C THR A 18 -11.59 -2.20 -0.95
N ASP A 19 -12.00 -0.96 -1.22
CA ASP A 19 -11.95 -0.43 -2.58
C ASP A 19 -10.51 -0.39 -3.09
N PHE A 20 -9.57 0.01 -2.24
CA PHE A 20 -8.17 0.01 -2.60
C PHE A 20 -7.69 -1.41 -2.91
N TYR A 21 -8.04 -2.36 -2.06
CA TYR A 21 -7.64 -3.74 -2.25
C TYR A 21 -8.13 -4.29 -3.58
N VAL A 22 -9.40 -4.03 -3.91
CA VAL A 22 -9.99 -4.52 -5.15
C VAL A 22 -9.20 -3.99 -6.36
N GLU A 23 -8.83 -2.71 -6.33
CA GLU A 23 -8.05 -2.14 -7.43
C GLU A 23 -6.61 -2.65 -7.45
N PHE A 24 -6.04 -2.87 -6.26
CA PHE A 24 -4.68 -3.37 -6.14
C PHE A 24 -4.56 -4.76 -6.78
N ILE A 25 -5.51 -5.64 -6.52
CA ILE A 25 -5.46 -7.02 -7.00
C ILE A 25 -5.57 -7.10 -8.53
N LYS A 26 -6.14 -6.09 -9.15
CA LYS A 26 -6.24 -6.08 -10.61
C LYS A 26 -4.88 -6.07 -11.29
N ASN A 27 -3.82 -5.72 -10.55
CA ASN A 27 -2.46 -5.71 -11.09
C ASN A 27 -1.79 -7.08 -11.05
N GLU A 28 -2.44 -8.07 -10.46
CA GLU A 28 -1.82 -9.38 -10.24
C GLU A 28 -1.28 -10.00 -11.53
N SER A 29 -2.07 -9.99 -12.59
CA SER A 29 -1.65 -10.58 -13.87
C SER A 29 -0.41 -9.95 -14.44
N PHE A 30 -0.33 -8.62 -14.36
CA PHE A 30 0.82 -7.89 -14.89
C PHE A 30 2.09 -8.35 -14.17
N PHE A 31 2.06 -8.38 -12.84
CA PHE A 31 3.25 -8.72 -12.07
C PHE A 31 3.60 -10.19 -12.17
N LYS A 32 2.59 -11.05 -12.33
CA LYS A 32 2.84 -12.46 -12.50
C LYS A 32 3.63 -12.72 -13.77
N ARG A 33 3.34 -11.98 -14.83
CA ARG A 33 4.09 -12.10 -16.08
C ARG A 33 5.53 -11.61 -15.94
N LYS A 34 5.80 -10.78 -14.93
CA LYS A 34 7.15 -10.30 -14.66
C LYS A 34 7.86 -11.14 -13.61
N ASP A 35 7.23 -12.23 -13.17
CA ASP A 35 7.74 -13.12 -12.13
C ASP A 35 7.90 -12.35 -10.82
N VAL A 36 6.92 -11.51 -10.49
CA VAL A 36 6.92 -10.72 -9.26
C VAL A 36 5.67 -11.05 -8.47
N GLU A 37 5.85 -11.36 -7.18
CA GLU A 37 4.72 -11.56 -6.28
C GLU A 37 4.41 -10.24 -5.58
N LEU A 38 3.18 -10.09 -5.11
CA LEU A 38 2.75 -8.88 -4.43
C LEU A 38 2.46 -9.16 -2.96
N GLU A 39 2.75 -8.20 -2.11
CA GLU A 39 2.23 -8.20 -0.75
C GLU A 39 1.74 -6.78 -0.45
N LEU A 40 0.71 -6.68 0.37
CA LEU A 40 0.08 -5.41 0.71
C LEU A 40 0.14 -5.22 2.21
N TRP A 41 0.78 -4.14 2.64
CA TRP A 41 0.85 -3.78 4.04
C TRP A 41 0.02 -2.55 4.31
N TYR A 42 -1.05 -2.72 5.07
CA TYR A 42 -1.77 -1.56 5.59
C TYR A 42 -1.14 -1.19 6.91
N ILE A 43 -0.72 0.05 7.04
CA ILE A 43 -0.15 0.56 8.29
C ILE A 43 -1.20 1.50 8.88
N ASP A 44 -1.93 1.00 9.86
CA ASP A 44 -3.01 1.77 10.45
C ASP A 44 -2.47 2.70 11.52
N ASP A 45 -2.67 3.98 11.34
CA ASP A 45 -2.12 5.00 12.22
C ASP A 45 -3.12 5.37 13.32
N GLY A 46 -3.64 4.36 13.98
CA GLY A 46 -4.51 4.56 15.15
C GLY A 46 -5.94 4.93 14.79
N SER A 47 -6.51 4.33 13.74
CA SER A 47 -7.88 4.62 13.34
C SER A 47 -8.87 4.34 14.44
N LYS A 48 -9.90 5.15 14.50
CA LYS A 48 -10.98 5.01 15.48
C LYS A 48 -12.28 4.51 14.85
N ASP A 49 -12.30 4.36 13.55
CA ASP A 49 -13.47 3.87 12.82
C ASP A 49 -13.32 2.38 12.54
N GLY A 50 -14.01 1.85 11.55
CA GLY A 50 -13.97 0.44 11.20
C GLY A 50 -12.82 0.02 10.30
N SER A 51 -11.82 0.89 10.08
CA SER A 51 -10.71 0.59 9.18
C SER A 51 -9.99 -0.71 9.54
N VAL A 52 -9.61 -0.88 10.81
CA VAL A 52 -8.86 -2.06 11.23
C VAL A 52 -9.68 -3.33 11.02
N GLY A 53 -10.98 -3.28 11.36
CA GLY A 53 -11.86 -4.43 11.13
C GLY A 53 -11.96 -4.79 9.65
N GLU A 54 -12.00 -3.78 8.80
CA GLU A 54 -12.07 -3.98 7.36
C GLU A 54 -10.80 -4.67 6.85
N ILE A 55 -9.64 -4.22 7.34
CA ILE A 55 -8.36 -4.83 6.95
C ILE A 55 -8.30 -6.29 7.42
N LYS A 56 -8.75 -6.55 8.64
CA LYS A 56 -8.73 -7.92 9.17
C LYS A 56 -9.61 -8.85 8.34
N SER A 57 -10.72 -8.34 7.82
CA SER A 57 -11.57 -9.12 6.93
C SER A 57 -10.84 -9.50 5.64
N LEU A 58 -10.04 -8.57 5.11
CA LEU A 58 -9.26 -8.85 3.91
C LEU A 58 -8.17 -9.87 4.17
N ILE A 59 -7.55 -9.81 5.34
CA ILE A 59 -6.49 -10.77 5.69
C ILE A 59 -7.04 -12.20 5.70
N GLU A 60 -8.29 -12.37 6.14
CA GLU A 60 -8.91 -13.67 6.15
C GLU A 60 -9.11 -14.23 4.74
N LYS A 61 -9.28 -13.35 3.77
CA LYS A 61 -9.53 -13.77 2.39
C LYS A 61 -8.26 -13.86 1.56
N ASP A 62 -7.23 -13.12 1.90
CA ASP A 62 -6.02 -13.04 1.08
C ASP A 62 -4.81 -12.91 1.99
N LYS A 63 -3.98 -13.94 1.98
CA LYS A 63 -2.82 -13.99 2.87
C LYS A 63 -1.72 -13.03 2.49
N ARG A 64 -1.82 -12.37 1.36
CA ARG A 64 -0.85 -11.36 0.96
C ARG A 64 -1.10 -10.03 1.65
N VAL A 65 -2.25 -9.88 2.29
CA VAL A 65 -2.60 -8.65 3.01
C VAL A 65 -2.13 -8.76 4.45
N HIS A 66 -1.46 -7.71 4.92
CA HIS A 66 -0.92 -7.64 6.27
C HIS A 66 -1.33 -6.33 6.93
N LEU A 67 -1.35 -6.32 8.24
CA LEU A 67 -1.72 -5.15 9.01
C LEU A 67 -0.69 -4.89 10.09
N LEU A 68 -0.27 -3.64 10.20
CA LEU A 68 0.45 -3.16 11.37
C LEU A 68 -0.37 -2.01 11.91
N SER A 69 -0.84 -2.11 13.15
CA SER A 69 -1.75 -1.12 13.72
C SER A 69 -1.10 -0.43 14.90
N PHE A 70 -1.11 0.89 14.91
CA PHE A 70 -0.59 1.66 16.03
C PHE A 70 -1.67 1.82 17.08
N SER A 71 -1.25 1.93 18.35
CA SER A 71 -2.20 2.11 19.45
C SER A 71 -2.83 3.50 19.45
N ARG A 72 -2.24 4.45 18.74
CA ARG A 72 -2.79 5.79 18.60
C ARG A 72 -2.18 6.44 17.36
N ASN A 73 -2.66 7.62 17.01
CA ASN A 73 -2.15 8.33 15.86
C ASN A 73 -0.76 8.89 16.15
N PHE A 74 0.23 8.49 15.37
CA PHE A 74 1.60 8.96 15.49
C PHE A 74 2.04 9.77 14.27
N GLY A 75 1.22 9.81 13.23
CA GLY A 75 1.51 10.58 12.04
C GLY A 75 1.94 9.73 10.86
N LYS A 76 1.80 10.30 9.67
CA LYS A 76 2.05 9.58 8.44
C LYS A 76 3.52 9.15 8.31
N GLU A 77 4.44 9.99 8.77
CA GLU A 77 5.85 9.64 8.67
C GLU A 77 6.19 8.41 9.51
N ALA A 78 5.61 8.33 10.70
CA ALA A 78 5.80 7.15 11.54
C ALA A 78 5.26 5.90 10.85
N ALA A 79 4.13 6.03 10.17
CA ALA A 79 3.53 4.91 9.43
C ALA A 79 4.42 4.48 8.27
N ILE A 80 5.04 5.42 7.58
CA ILE A 80 5.94 5.11 6.47
C ILE A 80 7.17 4.37 6.99
N TYR A 81 7.76 4.84 8.09
CA TYR A 81 8.91 4.17 8.69
C TYR A 81 8.56 2.75 9.12
N ALA A 82 7.40 2.58 9.76
CA ALA A 82 6.98 1.26 10.20
C ALA A 82 6.79 0.33 9.00
N GLY A 83 6.23 0.87 7.92
CA GLY A 83 6.05 0.10 6.70
C GLY A 83 7.36 -0.35 6.10
N LEU A 84 8.37 0.53 6.11
CA LEU A 84 9.69 0.18 5.60
C LEU A 84 10.31 -0.95 6.42
N GLU A 85 10.08 -0.95 7.73
CA GLU A 85 10.66 -1.97 8.59
C GLU A 85 10.02 -3.34 8.37
N VAL A 86 8.72 -3.39 8.10
CA VAL A 86 8.03 -4.68 7.96
C VAL A 86 7.99 -5.19 6.53
N ALA A 87 8.12 -4.30 5.54
CA ALA A 87 8.06 -4.72 4.15
C ALA A 87 9.27 -5.60 3.83
N LYS A 88 9.02 -6.74 3.23
CA LYS A 88 10.07 -7.71 2.93
C LYS A 88 10.39 -7.79 1.46
N GLY A 89 9.76 -6.97 0.65
CA GLY A 89 9.91 -7.07 -0.79
C GLY A 89 11.25 -6.61 -1.31
N ASP A 90 11.60 -7.12 -2.46
CA ASP A 90 12.77 -6.65 -3.20
C ASP A 90 12.48 -5.24 -3.70
N TYR A 91 11.21 -4.91 -3.87
CA TYR A 91 10.74 -3.58 -4.28
C TYR A 91 9.70 -3.09 -3.28
N VAL A 92 9.71 -1.80 -2.98
CA VAL A 92 8.75 -1.21 -2.06
C VAL A 92 8.12 0.01 -2.70
N VAL A 93 6.81 0.09 -2.68
CA VAL A 93 6.08 1.26 -3.18
C VAL A 93 5.16 1.77 -2.08
N PHE A 94 4.91 3.07 -2.07
CA PHE A 94 4.00 3.69 -1.11
C PHE A 94 2.81 4.27 -1.85
N LEU A 95 1.61 3.96 -1.37
CA LEU A 95 0.37 4.45 -1.98
C LEU A 95 -0.58 4.90 -0.88
N ASP A 96 -1.41 5.89 -1.19
CA ASP A 96 -2.44 6.34 -0.26
C ASP A 96 -3.69 5.47 -0.43
N ALA A 97 -4.43 5.29 0.66
CA ALA A 97 -5.57 4.39 0.66
C ALA A 97 -6.80 4.94 -0.04
N ASP A 98 -6.84 6.23 -0.30
CA ASP A 98 -8.06 6.89 -0.77
C ASP A 98 -8.27 6.89 -2.28
N LEU A 99 -7.50 6.13 -3.01
CA LEU A 99 -7.61 6.00 -4.47
C LEU A 99 -7.32 7.27 -5.27
N GLN A 100 -6.90 8.34 -4.62
CA GLN A 100 -6.42 9.49 -5.35
C GLN A 100 -5.10 9.15 -6.04
N ASP A 101 -4.42 8.14 -5.49
CA ASP A 101 -3.22 7.60 -6.10
C ASP A 101 -3.58 6.15 -6.43
N PRO A 102 -4.21 5.91 -7.56
CA PRO A 102 -4.79 4.59 -7.82
C PRO A 102 -3.74 3.49 -7.97
N PRO A 103 -4.05 2.30 -7.47
CA PRO A 103 -3.16 1.15 -7.66
C PRO A 103 -2.87 0.83 -9.13
N ALA A 104 -3.68 1.36 -10.05
CA ALA A 104 -3.42 1.19 -11.48
C ALA A 104 -2.08 1.80 -11.90
N LEU A 105 -1.49 2.66 -11.05
CA LEU A 105 -0.17 3.23 -11.31
C LEU A 105 0.96 2.26 -10.99
N LEU A 106 0.68 1.13 -10.36
CA LEU A 106 1.72 0.18 -9.96
C LEU A 106 2.62 -0.27 -11.11
N PRO A 107 2.09 -0.62 -12.28
CA PRO A 107 2.98 -1.01 -13.38
C PRO A 107 3.97 0.09 -13.75
N GLU A 108 3.53 1.35 -13.73
CA GLU A 108 4.40 2.48 -14.05
C GLU A 108 5.45 2.66 -12.96
N MET A 109 5.04 2.58 -11.70
CA MET A 109 5.96 2.70 -10.57
C MET A 109 7.00 1.59 -10.60
N PHE A 110 6.58 0.38 -10.98
CA PHE A 110 7.48 -0.75 -11.09
C PHE A 110 8.54 -0.49 -12.17
N GLY A 111 8.16 0.18 -13.25
CA GLY A 111 9.11 0.56 -14.29
C GLY A 111 10.25 1.40 -13.74
N TYR A 112 9.96 2.33 -12.83
CA TYR A 112 11.02 3.14 -12.22
C TYR A 112 11.90 2.27 -11.32
N LEU A 113 11.31 1.33 -10.58
CA LEU A 113 12.11 0.44 -9.74
C LEU A 113 13.05 -0.41 -10.57
N GLU A 114 12.59 -0.84 -11.74
CA GLU A 114 13.45 -1.62 -12.65
C GLU A 114 14.61 -0.78 -13.17
N GLN A 115 14.48 0.53 -13.18
CA GLN A 115 15.54 1.44 -13.63
C GLN A 115 16.54 1.74 -12.53
N GLY A 116 16.39 1.14 -11.35
CA GLY A 116 17.36 1.31 -10.29
C GLY A 116 16.95 2.18 -9.10
N TYR A 117 15.71 2.67 -9.08
CA TYR A 117 15.26 3.41 -7.93
C TYR A 117 14.99 2.42 -6.80
N ASP A 118 15.33 2.77 -5.58
CA ASP A 118 15.14 1.90 -4.43
C ASP A 118 13.69 1.85 -3.98
N SER A 119 12.95 2.95 -4.12
CA SER A 119 11.55 2.98 -3.76
C SER A 119 10.86 4.05 -4.58
N VAL A 120 9.56 3.93 -4.72
CA VAL A 120 8.75 4.88 -5.47
C VAL A 120 7.49 5.16 -4.67
N ALA A 121 7.08 6.42 -4.64
CA ALA A 121 5.86 6.82 -3.97
C ALA A 121 5.08 7.75 -4.88
N THR A 122 3.76 7.66 -4.84
CA THR A 122 2.93 8.62 -5.55
C THR A 122 2.95 9.93 -4.80
N ARG A 123 2.72 11.03 -5.53
CA ARG A 123 2.62 12.29 -4.86
C ARG A 123 1.66 13.15 -5.65
N ARG A 124 0.88 13.92 -4.92
CA ARG A 124 -0.06 14.83 -5.53
C ARG A 124 0.66 16.03 -6.05
N VAL A 125 0.43 16.32 -7.33
CA VAL A 125 1.06 17.47 -7.89
C VAL A 125 0.07 18.48 -8.12
N ASN A 126 0.44 19.65 -7.83
CA ASN A 126 -0.34 20.75 -8.13
C ASN A 126 -1.76 20.72 -7.95
N ARG A 127 -2.16 20.64 -6.85
CA ARG A 127 -3.41 20.77 -6.56
C ARG A 127 -3.58 22.08 -6.17
N LYS A 128 -4.16 22.90 -6.78
CA LYS A 128 -4.45 24.14 -6.34
C LYS A 128 -3.71 24.60 -5.21
N GLY A 129 -2.74 25.20 -5.23
CA GLY A 129 -2.00 25.72 -4.14
C GLY A 129 -1.00 24.79 -3.54
N GLU A 130 -0.83 23.71 -4.10
CA GLU A 130 0.20 22.83 -3.59
C GLU A 130 1.54 23.13 -4.14
#